data_0fe2b64cc2e7a894941d2db3c145f072
#
_entry.id   0fe2b64cc2e7a894941d2db3c145f072
#
_cell.length_a   1.000
_cell.length_b   1.000
_cell.length_c   1.000
_cell.angle_alpha   90.00
_cell.angle_beta   90.00
_cell.angle_gamma   90.00
#
_symmetry.space_group_name_H-M   'P 1'
#
loop_
_entity.id
_entity.type
_entity.pdbx_description
1 polymer ?
#
loop_
_entity_poly.entity_id
_entity_poly.type
_entity_poly.pdbx_seq_one_letter_code
_entity_poly.pdbx_strand_id
1 'polypeptide(L)'
;DGHVPEAEWLTGDALGWHGPWGTTYPANLRLLFSQMDEATWLARARLPMRPPMPSPSLRAMSDADLRAVYRYVRSLEVKGQPAPAYVPPGGKVATPYLDLTPKNLPPVAGR
;
A
#
# COMPACT_ATOMS: atom_id res chain seq x y z
N ASP A 1 5.06 23.45 -2.91
CA ASP A 1 4.10 23.30 -4.02
C ASP A 1 3.67 21.86 -4.27
N GLY A 2 4.15 20.92 -3.48
CA GLY A 2 3.77 19.50 -3.61
C GLY A 2 4.45 18.74 -4.76
N HIS A 3 5.40 19.37 -5.43
CA HIS A 3 6.15 18.69 -6.48
C HIS A 3 7.08 17.62 -5.88
N VAL A 4 7.00 16.41 -6.40
CA VAL A 4 7.88 15.31 -6.00
C VAL A 4 8.79 14.98 -7.18
N PRO A 5 10.12 14.96 -7.01
CA PRO A 5 11.03 14.59 -8.09
C PRO A 5 10.76 13.16 -8.58
N GLU A 6 10.91 12.93 -9.88
CA GLU A 6 10.68 11.60 -10.47
C GLU A 6 11.48 10.50 -9.78
N ALA A 7 12.69 10.80 -9.32
CA ALA A 7 13.53 9.84 -8.60
C ALA A 7 12.86 9.28 -7.33
N GLU A 8 11.88 9.99 -6.78
CA GLU A 8 11.17 9.60 -5.56
C GLU A 8 9.80 8.97 -5.83
N TRP A 9 9.34 8.92 -7.09
CA TRP A 9 8.02 8.40 -7.40
C TRP A 9 7.93 6.92 -7.07
N LEU A 10 6.85 6.53 -6.39
CA LEU A 10 6.48 5.14 -6.12
C LEU A 10 7.55 4.34 -5.34
N THR A 11 8.34 5.03 -4.53
CA THR A 11 9.38 4.39 -3.71
C THR A 11 8.91 4.02 -2.30
N GLY A 12 7.62 4.24 -1.99
CA GLY A 12 7.07 3.94 -0.68
C GLY A 12 7.41 4.96 0.39
N ASP A 13 7.04 4.64 1.62
CA ASP A 13 7.31 5.53 2.76
C ASP A 13 7.43 4.69 4.03
N ALA A 14 8.11 5.25 5.02
CA ALA A 14 8.21 4.70 6.37
C ALA A 14 7.12 5.22 7.32
N LEU A 15 6.23 6.10 6.86
CA LEU A 15 5.07 6.53 7.61
C LEU A 15 4.01 5.42 7.58
N GLY A 16 3.66 4.88 8.75
CA GLY A 16 2.68 3.82 8.87
C GLY A 16 1.24 4.32 8.90
N TRP A 17 0.32 3.45 8.53
CA TRP A 17 -1.12 3.65 8.62
C TRP A 17 -1.67 2.63 9.60
N HIS A 18 -2.02 3.09 10.80
CA HIS A 18 -2.38 2.24 11.93
C HIS A 18 -3.88 2.27 12.18
N GLY A 19 -4.44 1.09 12.42
CA GLY A 19 -5.85 0.94 12.73
C GLY A 19 -6.14 -0.46 13.27
N PRO A 20 -7.42 -0.86 13.32
CA PRO A 20 -7.79 -2.20 13.80
C PRO A 20 -7.14 -3.35 13.04
N TRP A 21 -6.73 -3.12 11.79
CA TRP A 21 -6.02 -4.12 10.95
C TRP A 21 -4.54 -4.30 11.33
N GLY A 22 -3.99 -3.46 12.18
CA GLY A 22 -2.56 -3.37 12.47
C GLY A 22 -1.94 -2.12 11.86
N THR A 23 -0.71 -2.21 11.40
CA THR A 23 0.00 -1.08 10.76
C THR A 23 0.52 -1.48 9.41
N THR A 24 0.10 -0.75 8.38
CA THR A 24 0.49 -0.96 6.98
C THR A 24 1.34 0.19 6.49
N TYR A 25 2.10 -0.05 5.42
CA TYR A 25 3.01 0.93 4.85
C TYR A 25 2.86 0.99 3.34
N PRO A 26 2.99 2.19 2.73
CA PRO A 26 3.04 2.29 1.27
C PRO A 26 4.23 1.50 0.73
N ALA A 27 3.98 0.58 -0.18
CA ALA A 27 5.04 -0.25 -0.74
C ALA A 27 5.95 0.55 -1.66
N ASN A 28 7.23 0.18 -1.68
CA ASN A 28 8.13 0.62 -2.75
C ASN A 28 7.79 -0.19 -4.01
N LEU A 29 6.96 0.36 -4.87
CA LEU A 29 6.46 -0.35 -6.05
C LEU A 29 7.56 -0.63 -7.07
N ARG A 30 8.54 0.27 -7.20
CA ARG A 30 9.67 0.04 -8.10
C ARG A 30 10.44 -1.23 -7.72
N LEU A 31 10.70 -1.40 -6.43
CA LEU A 31 11.38 -2.59 -5.91
C LEU A 31 10.47 -3.81 -5.99
N LEU A 32 9.22 -3.67 -5.55
CA LEU A 32 8.26 -4.77 -5.51
C LEU A 32 8.02 -5.36 -6.90
N PHE A 33 7.79 -4.50 -7.91
CA PHE A 33 7.50 -4.96 -9.27
C PHE A 33 8.75 -5.53 -9.95
N SER A 34 9.95 -5.18 -9.51
CA SER A 34 11.17 -5.84 -10.00
C SER A 34 11.29 -7.28 -9.55
N GLN A 35 10.54 -7.67 -8.51
CA GLN A 35 10.58 -9.00 -7.89
C GLN A 35 9.41 -9.89 -8.28
N MET A 36 8.52 -9.41 -9.16
CA MET A 36 7.37 -10.17 -9.64
C MET A 36 7.14 -9.96 -11.13
N ASP A 37 6.54 -10.95 -11.77
CA ASP A 37 6.14 -10.82 -13.16
C ASP A 37 4.76 -10.15 -13.31
N GLU A 38 4.39 -9.83 -14.55
CA GLU A 38 3.12 -9.17 -14.86
C GLU A 38 1.90 -10.01 -14.44
N ALA A 39 1.97 -11.33 -14.65
CA ALA A 39 0.87 -12.22 -14.28
C ALA A 39 0.66 -12.25 -12.78
N THR A 40 1.74 -12.28 -12.00
CA THR A 40 1.68 -12.23 -10.53
C THR A 40 1.07 -10.91 -10.06
N TRP A 41 1.44 -9.80 -10.69
CA TRP A 41 0.84 -8.50 -10.37
C TRP A 41 -0.67 -8.49 -10.61
N LEU A 42 -1.12 -8.98 -11.78
CA LEU A 42 -2.55 -9.04 -12.09
C LEU A 42 -3.31 -9.87 -11.04
N ALA A 43 -2.78 -11.03 -10.67
CA ALA A 43 -3.40 -11.89 -9.65
C ALA A 43 -3.46 -11.17 -8.29
N ARG A 44 -2.37 -10.52 -7.89
CA ARG A 44 -2.29 -9.78 -6.62
C ARG A 44 -3.29 -8.63 -6.57
N ALA A 45 -3.48 -7.91 -7.67
CA ALA A 45 -4.41 -6.78 -7.74
C ALA A 45 -5.87 -7.20 -7.55
N ARG A 46 -6.21 -8.49 -7.76
CA ARG A 46 -7.55 -9.03 -7.55
C ARG A 46 -7.80 -9.51 -6.13
N LEU A 47 -6.75 -9.60 -5.31
CA LEU A 47 -6.87 -10.06 -3.93
C LEU A 47 -7.23 -8.91 -2.98
N PRO A 48 -7.93 -9.18 -1.88
CA PRO A 48 -8.14 -8.19 -0.84
C PRO A 48 -6.82 -7.71 -0.27
N MET A 49 -6.75 -6.42 0.02
CA MET A 49 -5.58 -5.80 0.65
C MET A 49 -6.01 -5.11 1.94
N ARG A 50 -5.07 -4.95 2.86
CA ARG A 50 -5.34 -4.26 4.12
C ARG A 50 -5.56 -2.76 3.90
N PRO A 51 -6.37 -2.12 4.74
CA PRO A 51 -6.50 -0.65 4.68
C PRO A 51 -5.14 0.03 4.84
N PRO A 52 -4.97 1.23 4.32
CA PRO A 52 -5.98 2.03 3.62
C PRO A 52 -6.03 1.75 2.11
N MET A 53 -5.48 0.65 1.64
CA MET A 53 -5.45 0.32 0.21
C MET A 53 -6.88 0.14 -0.33
N PRO A 54 -7.28 0.86 -1.39
CA PRO A 54 -8.63 0.76 -1.93
C PRO A 54 -8.78 -0.48 -2.82
N SER A 55 -8.82 -1.67 -2.21
CA SER A 55 -8.92 -2.94 -2.92
C SER A 55 -10.05 -2.99 -3.96
N PRO A 56 -11.27 -2.45 -3.68
CA PRO A 56 -12.32 -2.46 -4.70
C PRO A 56 -11.94 -1.69 -5.96
N SER A 57 -11.19 -0.60 -5.84
CA SER A 57 -10.74 0.18 -6.99
C SER A 57 -9.77 -0.61 -7.86
N LEU A 58 -8.81 -1.31 -7.25
CA LEU A 58 -7.89 -2.18 -8.00
C LEU A 58 -8.61 -3.34 -8.68
N ARG A 59 -9.55 -3.97 -7.98
CA ARG A 59 -10.31 -5.09 -8.54
C ARG A 59 -11.22 -4.68 -9.69
N ALA A 60 -11.65 -3.42 -9.71
CA ALA A 60 -12.48 -2.88 -10.79
C ALA A 60 -11.68 -2.46 -12.03
N MET A 61 -10.38 -2.35 -11.95
CA MET A 61 -9.53 -2.00 -13.09
C MET A 61 -9.53 -3.13 -14.11
N SER A 62 -9.48 -2.76 -15.41
CA SER A 62 -9.31 -3.75 -16.46
C SER A 62 -7.92 -4.38 -16.41
N ASP A 63 -7.77 -5.59 -16.98
CA ASP A 63 -6.46 -6.20 -17.10
C ASP A 63 -5.51 -5.33 -17.92
N ALA A 64 -6.02 -4.68 -18.96
CA ALA A 64 -5.20 -3.77 -19.79
C ALA A 64 -4.64 -2.63 -18.96
N ASP A 65 -5.45 -2.02 -18.09
CA ASP A 65 -4.99 -0.93 -17.24
C ASP A 65 -4.00 -1.41 -16.18
N LEU A 66 -4.24 -2.56 -15.57
CA LEU A 66 -3.30 -3.14 -14.61
C LEU A 66 -1.96 -3.48 -15.26
N ARG A 67 -1.97 -3.99 -16.49
CA ARG A 67 -0.74 -4.22 -17.26
C ARG A 67 0.00 -2.92 -17.57
N ALA A 68 -0.74 -1.87 -17.91
CA ALA A 68 -0.16 -0.56 -18.17
C ALA A 68 0.54 -0.01 -16.91
N VAL A 69 -0.07 -0.16 -15.74
CA VAL A 69 0.56 0.22 -14.46
C VAL A 69 1.87 -0.55 -14.27
N TYR A 70 1.85 -1.86 -14.44
CA TYR A 70 3.04 -2.69 -14.28
C TYR A 70 4.16 -2.25 -15.22
N ARG A 71 3.85 -2.07 -16.51
CA ARG A 71 4.83 -1.68 -17.52
C ARG A 71 5.43 -0.31 -17.25
N TYR A 72 4.58 0.64 -16.82
CA TYR A 72 5.07 1.97 -16.46
C TYR A 72 6.04 1.90 -15.27
N VAL A 73 5.65 1.24 -14.19
CA VAL A 73 6.51 1.14 -13.00
C VAL A 73 7.81 0.41 -13.31
N ARG A 74 7.75 -0.64 -14.14
CA ARG A 74 8.95 -1.36 -14.57
C ARG A 74 9.87 -0.53 -15.46
N SER A 75 9.36 0.51 -16.12
CA SER A 75 10.19 1.45 -16.89
C SER A 75 11.00 2.38 -16.00
N LEU A 76 10.62 2.53 -14.74
CA LEU A 76 11.36 3.33 -13.77
C LEU A 76 12.49 2.49 -13.17
N GLU A 77 13.62 3.13 -12.87
CA GLU A 77 14.73 2.42 -12.22
C GLU A 77 14.34 1.94 -10.83
N VAL A 78 14.87 0.78 -10.42
CA VAL A 78 14.73 0.29 -9.06
C VAL A 78 15.49 1.23 -8.12
N LYS A 79 14.80 1.79 -7.14
CA LYS A 79 15.38 2.74 -6.18
C LYS A 79 14.78 2.55 -4.79
N GLY A 80 15.55 2.98 -3.78
CA GLY A 80 15.10 3.01 -2.41
C GLY A 80 15.17 1.65 -1.73
N GLN A 81 14.61 1.59 -0.55
CA GLN A 81 14.61 0.41 0.30
C GLN A 81 13.22 -0.21 0.36
N PRO A 82 13.09 -1.48 0.76
CA PRO A 82 11.78 -2.03 1.05
C PRO A 82 11.06 -1.19 2.09
N ALA A 83 9.74 -1.02 1.94
CA ALA A 83 8.95 -0.42 3.00
C ALA A 83 9.02 -1.29 4.26
N PRO A 84 8.80 -0.70 5.45
CA PRO A 84 8.73 -1.49 6.68
C PRO A 84 7.67 -2.59 6.56
N ALA A 85 7.92 -3.71 7.21
CA ALA A 85 7.00 -4.84 7.18
C ALA A 85 5.70 -4.51 7.92
N TYR A 86 4.60 -5.10 7.46
CA TYR A 86 3.31 -5.04 8.15
C TYR A 86 3.45 -5.46 9.62
N VAL A 87 2.83 -4.68 10.51
CA VAL A 87 2.78 -4.99 11.94
C VAL A 87 1.36 -5.41 12.31
N PRO A 88 1.14 -6.65 12.80
CA PRO A 88 -0.18 -7.09 13.22
C PRO A 88 -0.75 -6.25 14.37
N PRO A 89 -2.08 -6.29 14.60
CA PRO A 89 -2.68 -5.62 15.75
C PRO A 89 -2.01 -6.07 17.06
N GLY A 90 -1.72 -5.11 17.94
CA GLY A 90 -1.03 -5.37 19.20
C GLY A 90 0.49 -5.44 19.09
N GLY A 91 1.05 -5.45 17.87
CA GLY A 91 2.49 -5.41 17.66
C GLY A 91 3.08 -4.02 17.93
N LYS A 92 4.39 -4.01 18.20
CA LYS A 92 5.09 -2.75 18.45
C LYS A 92 5.45 -2.06 17.13
N VAL A 93 5.01 -0.82 16.98
CA VAL A 93 5.32 0.01 15.81
C VAL A 93 6.52 0.89 16.12
N ALA A 94 7.59 0.72 15.37
CA ALA A 94 8.85 1.44 15.59
C ALA A 94 8.99 2.72 14.77
N THR A 95 8.09 2.94 13.79
CA THR A 95 8.12 4.09 12.89
C THR A 95 7.07 5.13 13.28
N PRO A 96 7.16 6.37 12.75
CA PRO A 96 6.01 7.27 12.80
C PRO A 96 4.80 6.63 12.12
N TYR A 97 3.61 6.91 12.61
CA TYR A 97 2.38 6.40 12.01
C TYR A 97 1.19 7.32 12.28
N LEU A 98 0.23 7.28 11.37
CA LEU A 98 -1.06 7.93 11.54
C LEU A 98 -2.02 6.93 12.21
N ASP A 99 -2.64 7.36 13.32
CA ASP A 99 -3.59 6.50 14.03
C ASP A 99 -5.00 6.75 13.51
N LEU A 100 -5.54 5.77 12.80
CA LEU A 100 -6.88 5.79 12.24
C LEU A 100 -7.87 4.96 13.06
N THR A 101 -7.47 4.56 14.26
CA THR A 101 -8.35 3.80 15.16
C THR A 101 -9.49 4.71 15.64
N PRO A 102 -10.76 4.34 15.42
CA PRO A 102 -11.88 5.14 15.90
C PRO A 102 -11.86 5.30 17.42
N LYS A 103 -12.14 6.51 17.87
CA LYS A 103 -12.19 6.85 19.31
C LYS A 103 -13.58 7.39 19.67
N ASN A 104 -13.98 7.21 20.91
CA ASN A 104 -15.21 7.79 21.44
C ASN A 104 -16.45 7.52 20.58
N LEU A 105 -16.54 6.30 20.07
CA LEU A 105 -17.69 5.90 19.26
C LEU A 105 -18.97 5.97 20.11
N PRO A 106 -20.09 6.50 19.55
CA PRO A 106 -21.36 6.47 20.27
C PRO A 106 -21.83 5.03 20.47
N PRO A 107 -22.61 4.74 21.51
CA PRO A 107 -23.21 3.43 21.69
C PRO A 107 -24.07 3.07 20.48
N VAL A 108 -24.02 1.80 20.07
CA VAL A 108 -24.87 1.30 19.00
C VAL A 108 -26.05 0.59 19.63
N ALA A 109 -27.27 0.91 19.16
CA ALA A 109 -28.48 0.27 19.66
C ALA A 109 -28.42 -1.25 19.48
N GLY A 110 -28.72 -1.99 20.53
CA GLY A 110 -28.68 -3.46 20.50
C GLY A 110 -27.33 -4.09 20.82
N ARG A 111 -26.34 -3.30 21.17
CA ARG A 111 -25.05 -3.80 21.69
C ARG A 111 -25.03 -3.88 23.20
#